data_bd9e69906b247a1b3473bf8dbcfa70e3
#
_entry.id   bd9e69906b247a1b3473bf8dbcfa70e3
#
_cell.length_a   1.000
_cell.length_b   1.000
_cell.length_c   1.000
_cell.angle_alpha   90.00
_cell.angle_beta   90.00
_cell.angle_gamma   90.00
#
_symmetry.space_group_name_H-M   'P 1'
#
loop_
_entity.id
_entity.type
_entity.pdbx_description
1 polymer ?
#
loop_
_entity_poly.entity_id
_entity_poly.type
_entity_poly.pdbx_seq_one_letter_code
_entity_poly.pdbx_strand_id
1 'polypeptide(L)'
;MSKHICKDSSCTCNCHEPLEGATEKQGEHDSKRRDFLKYVGMATVGIGLGPAITYWLRDEGKIQEIIKNPAIVNGKAQRFTILHTSDIHGQLDVHDEFFWENGKPVFKKRGGFATLKTMLDELRKENPLNTLLVDGGDCFQGSALASLTEGRAIVPLANQMNYDLVLPGNWEVAYGKRMMIHDMNTYTAAKVCANMFNNDDFEHDLIFPPYQIFNLGGTRIGFVGYNDPLTPIRQSPAYSKGIHFTKPEKDLAKYVKILREEKGCAMVFVLSHMGLAQQLHLANEECAQGVDYILGADTHERIREPLQGKFSKVTEPGAFASFVGKLDIVIENGKIKDEVYELLEVDPEKYAEDESMKHAITRAKQPYKKILNEVLGQSKTPLLRYYIIETPMDNLITDAVMWKFKTDIAVSNGFRFCPPLVPDKETGLADITREYLWSMLPVNSEVKTADVKGKQIWNWLEKELENAFAKDATKRFGGWVVRWNGMQVTFTIGNEKGKRVQEICIKGETIDLEKTYTMVACERDGDPDNILCRMLNVHNPVRQGIMLHDVMEDYLAEFSPVSPKIEGRAIATDAPATLLTAVTPGVSYQFR
;
A
#
# COMPACT_ATOMS: atom_id res chain seq x y z
N MET A 1 0.37 8.20 -21.14
CA MET A 1 -0.11 7.61 -22.42
C MET A 1 0.62 8.26 -23.57
N SER A 2 1.68 7.66 -24.06
CA SER A 2 2.42 8.12 -25.23
C SER A 2 1.64 7.71 -26.48
N LYS A 3 1.07 8.67 -27.20
CA LYS A 3 0.54 8.46 -28.54
C LYS A 3 1.73 8.31 -29.50
N HIS A 4 2.06 7.09 -29.90
CA HIS A 4 2.92 6.89 -31.06
C HIS A 4 2.14 7.30 -32.32
N ILE A 5 2.52 8.43 -32.88
CA ILE A 5 2.13 8.84 -34.24
C ILE A 5 3.12 8.21 -35.20
N CYS A 6 2.72 7.14 -35.91
CA CYS A 6 3.47 6.64 -37.05
C CYS A 6 3.43 7.67 -38.15
N LYS A 7 4.58 8.26 -38.45
CA LYS A 7 4.83 9.06 -39.66
C LYS A 7 5.72 8.23 -40.61
N ASP A 8 5.17 7.19 -41.19
CA ASP A 8 5.80 6.64 -42.40
C ASP A 8 4.77 5.86 -43.22
N SER A 9 4.72 6.15 -44.50
CA SER A 9 3.75 5.65 -45.47
C SER A 9 4.06 4.23 -46.00
N SER A 10 4.92 3.47 -45.33
CA SER A 10 5.33 2.11 -45.74
C SER A 10 5.00 1.02 -44.70
N CYS A 11 4.17 1.31 -43.71
CA CYS A 11 3.81 0.30 -42.69
C CYS A 11 2.61 -0.55 -43.14
N THR A 12 2.86 -1.81 -43.53
CA THR A 12 1.85 -2.82 -43.85
C THR A 12 1.40 -3.59 -42.61
N CYS A 13 0.89 -2.92 -41.58
CA CYS A 13 0.20 -3.60 -40.51
C CYS A 13 -1.32 -3.50 -40.72
N ASN A 14 -1.95 -4.66 -40.92
CA ASN A 14 -3.40 -4.84 -41.04
C ASN A 14 -4.11 -4.51 -39.71
N CYS A 15 -4.32 -3.23 -39.41
CA CYS A 15 -4.98 -2.78 -38.19
C CYS A 15 -6.35 -2.11 -38.45
N HIS A 16 -6.95 -2.32 -39.62
CA HIS A 16 -8.27 -1.77 -39.93
C HIS A 16 -9.18 -2.82 -40.57
N GLU A 17 -9.89 -3.57 -39.74
CA GLU A 17 -11.23 -4.07 -40.09
C GLU A 17 -12.15 -3.92 -38.87
N PRO A 18 -13.31 -3.29 -39.01
CA PRO A 18 -14.33 -3.26 -37.97
C PRO A 18 -15.06 -4.60 -37.96
N LEU A 19 -15.09 -5.28 -36.81
CA LEU A 19 -15.92 -6.46 -36.58
C LEU A 19 -17.39 -6.03 -36.42
N GLU A 20 -18.11 -5.95 -37.53
CA GLU A 20 -19.57 -6.08 -37.56
C GLU A 20 -19.93 -7.57 -37.65
N GLY A 21 -20.80 -8.02 -36.74
CA GLY A 21 -21.55 -9.29 -36.88
C GLY A 21 -21.12 -10.45 -36.01
N ALA A 22 -21.47 -10.43 -34.74
CA ALA A 22 -21.57 -11.64 -33.92
C ALA A 22 -22.69 -11.51 -32.89
N THR A 23 -23.91 -11.48 -33.36
CA THR A 23 -25.11 -11.89 -32.59
C THR A 23 -25.43 -13.35 -32.99
N GLU A 24 -25.65 -14.21 -31.97
CA GLU A 24 -25.98 -15.63 -32.04
C GLU A 24 -24.78 -16.61 -31.95
N LYS A 25 -24.32 -16.87 -30.69
CA LYS A 25 -23.79 -18.17 -30.21
C LYS A 25 -23.42 -18.15 -28.71
N GLN A 26 -24.07 -17.36 -27.90
CA GLN A 26 -23.81 -17.32 -26.45
C GLN A 26 -24.43 -18.48 -25.66
N GLY A 27 -25.51 -19.11 -26.18
CA GLY A 27 -26.23 -20.18 -25.49
C GLY A 27 -25.57 -21.57 -25.49
N GLU A 28 -24.74 -21.88 -26.49
CA GLU A 28 -24.15 -23.22 -26.64
C GLU A 28 -22.79 -23.39 -25.95
N HIS A 29 -22.10 -22.26 -25.69
CA HIS A 29 -20.81 -22.26 -24.99
C HIS A 29 -20.97 -22.40 -23.47
N ASP A 30 -22.07 -21.90 -22.92
CA ASP A 30 -22.36 -21.98 -21.48
C ASP A 30 -22.84 -23.36 -21.03
N SER A 31 -23.51 -24.11 -21.89
CA SER A 31 -23.93 -25.48 -21.59
C SER A 31 -22.74 -26.45 -21.53
N LYS A 32 -21.79 -26.34 -22.46
CA LYS A 32 -20.57 -27.15 -22.49
C LYS A 32 -19.63 -26.84 -21.32
N ARG A 33 -19.61 -25.59 -20.86
CA ARG A 33 -18.84 -25.18 -19.70
C ARG A 33 -19.43 -25.69 -18.39
N ARG A 34 -20.76 -25.74 -18.27
CA ARG A 34 -21.47 -26.34 -17.13
C ARG A 34 -21.29 -27.86 -17.07
N ASP A 35 -21.30 -28.54 -18.18
CA ASP A 35 -21.12 -29.99 -18.21
C ASP A 35 -19.67 -30.39 -17.96
N PHE A 36 -18.69 -29.63 -18.44
CA PHE A 36 -17.28 -29.82 -18.10
C PHE A 36 -17.01 -29.68 -16.58
N LEU A 37 -17.63 -28.70 -15.92
CA LEU A 37 -17.50 -28.48 -14.48
C LEU A 37 -18.16 -29.57 -13.62
N LYS A 38 -19.22 -30.23 -14.12
CA LYS A 38 -19.81 -31.40 -13.45
C LYS A 38 -18.90 -32.64 -13.50
N TYR A 39 -18.13 -32.82 -14.59
CA TYR A 39 -17.21 -33.94 -14.71
C TYR A 39 -15.93 -33.77 -13.89
N VAL A 40 -15.45 -32.53 -13.68
CA VAL A 40 -14.27 -32.24 -12.84
C VAL A 40 -14.58 -32.46 -11.35
N GLY A 41 -15.82 -32.22 -10.90
CA GLY A 41 -16.23 -32.44 -9.51
C GLY A 41 -16.32 -33.91 -9.08
N MET A 42 -16.34 -34.88 -10.01
CA MET A 42 -16.43 -36.32 -9.70
C MET A 42 -15.10 -37.07 -9.76
N ALA A 43 -14.01 -36.46 -10.23
CA ALA A 43 -12.73 -37.12 -10.47
C ALA A 43 -11.68 -36.96 -9.36
N THR A 44 -12.02 -36.34 -8.23
CA THR A 44 -11.05 -36.06 -7.14
C THR A 44 -11.23 -36.92 -5.90
N VAL A 45 -11.73 -38.15 -6.05
CA VAL A 45 -11.62 -39.18 -4.99
C VAL A 45 -10.50 -40.14 -5.38
N GLY A 46 -9.30 -39.86 -4.92
CA GLY A 46 -8.14 -40.76 -4.97
C GLY A 46 -7.00 -40.23 -5.80
N ILE A 47 -6.03 -39.68 -5.14
CA ILE A 47 -4.57 -39.76 -5.28
C ILE A 47 -3.94 -38.48 -4.69
N GLY A 48 -2.91 -38.66 -3.89
CA GLY A 48 -2.34 -37.75 -2.93
C GLY A 48 -1.73 -36.45 -3.45
N LEU A 49 -1.71 -35.49 -2.52
CA LEU A 49 -0.72 -34.43 -2.32
C LEU A 49 -0.41 -33.53 -3.52
N GLY A 50 -1.35 -32.67 -3.87
CA GLY A 50 -1.11 -31.41 -4.57
C GLY A 50 -1.91 -30.30 -3.89
N PRO A 51 -1.50 -29.02 -4.00
CA PRO A 51 -2.27 -27.92 -3.39
C PRO A 51 -3.69 -27.95 -3.93
N ALA A 52 -4.67 -27.97 -3.03
CA ALA A 52 -6.09 -27.98 -3.37
C ALA A 52 -6.43 -26.70 -4.14
N ILE A 53 -6.62 -26.82 -5.46
CA ILE A 53 -7.15 -25.73 -6.29
C ILE A 53 -8.63 -25.60 -5.94
N THR A 54 -8.95 -24.58 -5.13
CA THR A 54 -10.34 -24.29 -4.77
C THR A 54 -10.96 -23.44 -5.90
N TYR A 55 -11.80 -24.06 -6.76
CA TYR A 55 -12.57 -23.34 -7.75
C TYR A 55 -13.80 -22.70 -7.08
N TRP A 56 -13.97 -21.40 -7.30
CA TRP A 56 -15.14 -20.66 -6.88
C TRP A 56 -16.35 -21.00 -7.77
N LEU A 57 -17.30 -21.74 -7.24
CA LEU A 57 -18.64 -21.83 -7.81
C LEU A 57 -19.49 -20.78 -7.09
N ARG A 58 -19.81 -19.70 -7.77
CA ARG A 58 -20.82 -18.74 -7.33
C ARG A 58 -22.18 -19.37 -7.56
N ASP A 59 -22.73 -20.03 -6.55
CA ASP A 59 -24.09 -20.51 -6.56
C ASP A 59 -24.93 -19.51 -5.75
N GLU A 60 -25.77 -18.75 -6.43
CA GLU A 60 -26.78 -17.81 -5.89
C GLU A 60 -26.28 -16.88 -4.73
N GLY A 61 -25.08 -16.31 -4.85
CA GLY A 61 -24.56 -15.35 -3.87
C GLY A 61 -24.13 -15.93 -2.52
N LYS A 62 -24.04 -17.24 -2.37
CA LYS A 62 -23.56 -17.88 -1.14
C LYS A 62 -22.04 -18.03 -1.16
N ILE A 63 -21.39 -17.47 -0.15
CA ILE A 63 -19.95 -17.62 0.08
C ILE A 63 -19.72 -19.03 0.61
N GLN A 64 -18.83 -19.78 -0.06
CA GLN A 64 -18.48 -21.14 0.33
C GLN A 64 -17.35 -21.17 1.35
N GLU A 65 -17.42 -22.14 2.26
CA GLU A 65 -16.36 -22.42 3.24
C GLU A 65 -15.15 -23.08 2.54
N ILE A 66 -13.95 -22.59 2.81
CA ILE A 66 -12.69 -23.14 2.27
C ILE A 66 -12.12 -24.14 3.27
N ILE A 67 -12.12 -25.42 2.93
CA ILE A 67 -11.59 -26.49 3.79
C ILE A 67 -10.08 -26.63 3.52
N LYS A 68 -9.26 -26.18 4.47
CA LYS A 68 -7.78 -26.31 4.44
C LYS A 68 -7.31 -27.58 5.11
N ASN A 69 -7.92 -27.96 6.24
CA ASN A 69 -7.62 -29.17 6.97
C ASN A 69 -8.91 -29.96 7.21
N PRO A 70 -9.15 -31.06 6.48
CA PRO A 70 -10.35 -31.86 6.63
C PRO A 70 -10.34 -32.76 7.88
N ALA A 71 -9.22 -32.91 8.58
CA ALA A 71 -9.15 -33.72 9.80
C ALA A 71 -9.96 -33.06 10.91
N ILE A 72 -10.95 -33.78 11.46
CA ILE A 72 -11.76 -33.29 12.58
C ILE A 72 -11.06 -33.66 13.89
N VAL A 73 -10.74 -32.66 14.71
CA VAL A 73 -10.15 -32.83 16.03
C VAL A 73 -11.17 -32.39 17.07
N ASN A 74 -11.81 -33.36 17.73
CA ASN A 74 -12.85 -33.09 18.73
C ASN A 74 -12.23 -32.97 20.13
N GLY A 75 -12.61 -31.93 20.89
CA GLY A 75 -12.38 -31.82 22.34
C GLY A 75 -10.94 -31.63 22.81
N LYS A 76 -10.00 -31.32 21.90
CA LYS A 76 -8.61 -30.99 22.23
C LYS A 76 -8.28 -29.54 21.85
N ALA A 77 -7.36 -28.93 22.60
CA ALA A 77 -6.77 -27.65 22.24
C ALA A 77 -6.06 -27.77 20.87
N GLN A 78 -6.36 -26.85 19.96
CA GLN A 78 -5.75 -26.75 18.63
C GLN A 78 -4.99 -25.44 18.49
N ARG A 79 -3.76 -25.50 17.97
CA ARG A 79 -2.97 -24.31 17.60
C ARG A 79 -3.25 -23.96 16.14
N PHE A 80 -3.50 -22.68 15.91
CA PHE A 80 -3.63 -22.05 14.58
C PHE A 80 -2.57 -20.97 14.44
N THR A 81 -2.03 -20.82 13.24
CA THR A 81 -1.02 -19.80 12.93
C THR A 81 -1.55 -18.91 11.80
N ILE A 82 -1.61 -17.60 12.03
CA ILE A 82 -1.89 -16.62 11.01
C ILE A 82 -0.61 -15.88 10.69
N LEU A 83 -0.14 -15.98 9.45
CA LEU A 83 0.96 -15.21 8.89
C LEU A 83 0.37 -14.04 8.10
N HIS A 84 0.86 -12.83 8.36
CA HIS A 84 0.32 -11.61 7.77
C HIS A 84 1.42 -10.77 7.15
N THR A 85 1.28 -10.45 5.85
CA THR A 85 2.08 -9.47 5.11
C THR A 85 1.17 -8.34 4.62
N SER A 86 1.75 -7.19 4.31
CA SER A 86 1.03 -6.07 3.66
C SER A 86 2.01 -5.10 3.02
N ASP A 87 1.49 -4.18 2.20
CA ASP A 87 2.22 -3.01 1.69
C ASP A 87 3.57 -3.38 1.03
N ILE A 88 3.55 -4.44 0.23
CA ILE A 88 4.76 -4.96 -0.44
C ILE A 88 5.27 -3.97 -1.49
N HIS A 89 4.36 -3.23 -2.15
CA HIS A 89 4.66 -2.18 -3.12
C HIS A 89 5.62 -2.61 -4.24
N GLY A 90 5.54 -3.87 -4.67
CA GLY A 90 6.37 -4.41 -5.74
C GLY A 90 7.88 -4.42 -5.42
N GLN A 91 8.26 -4.37 -4.14
CA GLN A 91 9.66 -4.47 -3.69
C GLN A 91 10.07 -5.94 -3.68
N LEU A 92 10.78 -6.35 -4.74
CA LEU A 92 11.11 -7.76 -4.98
C LEU A 92 12.50 -8.16 -4.47
N ASP A 93 13.41 -7.20 -4.35
CA ASP A 93 14.80 -7.45 -3.98
C ASP A 93 15.06 -7.12 -2.51
N VAL A 94 16.13 -7.69 -1.97
CA VAL A 94 16.68 -7.29 -0.67
C VAL A 94 17.12 -5.83 -0.75
N HIS A 95 16.74 -5.04 0.23
CA HIS A 95 17.00 -3.59 0.28
C HIS A 95 17.46 -3.14 1.67
N ASP A 96 17.86 -1.90 1.79
CA ASP A 96 18.12 -1.29 3.09
C ASP A 96 16.79 -1.02 3.79
N GLU A 97 16.72 -1.36 5.08
CA GLU A 97 15.56 -1.09 5.91
C GLU A 97 15.96 -0.26 7.13
N PHE A 98 15.08 0.67 7.51
CA PHE A 98 15.34 1.62 8.59
C PHE A 98 15.03 1.02 9.95
N PHE A 99 15.93 1.24 10.91
CA PHE A 99 15.73 0.95 12.33
C PHE A 99 16.13 2.15 13.17
N TRP A 100 15.65 2.21 14.41
CA TRP A 100 15.98 3.28 15.34
C TRP A 100 16.60 2.67 16.61
N GLU A 101 17.91 2.73 16.71
CA GLU A 101 18.66 2.12 17.79
C GLU A 101 19.51 3.16 18.52
N ASN A 102 19.47 3.18 19.84
CA ASN A 102 20.26 4.10 20.68
C ASN A 102 20.09 5.58 20.27
N GLY A 103 18.88 5.98 19.90
CA GLY A 103 18.56 7.36 19.55
C GLY A 103 19.02 7.83 18.17
N LYS A 104 19.39 6.90 17.27
CA LYS A 104 19.87 7.21 15.91
C LYS A 104 19.35 6.21 14.88
N PRO A 105 19.31 6.61 13.58
CA PRO A 105 18.97 5.70 12.49
C PRO A 105 20.06 4.63 12.32
N VAL A 106 19.60 3.39 12.11
CA VAL A 106 20.43 2.23 11.74
C VAL A 106 19.79 1.59 10.53
N PHE A 107 20.58 1.09 9.60
CA PHE A 107 20.10 0.45 8.39
C PHE A 107 20.59 -0.99 8.33
N LYS A 108 19.67 -1.92 8.01
CA LYS A 108 19.95 -3.35 7.88
C LYS A 108 19.37 -3.84 6.57
N LYS A 109 19.98 -4.84 5.94
CA LYS A 109 19.39 -5.49 4.77
C LYS A 109 18.19 -6.33 5.21
N ARG A 110 17.03 -6.09 4.56
CA ARG A 110 15.78 -6.83 4.83
C ARG A 110 14.99 -7.03 3.54
N GLY A 111 13.95 -7.84 3.62
CA GLY A 111 13.01 -8.04 2.55
C GLY A 111 13.51 -8.95 1.42
N GLY A 112 12.94 -8.73 0.24
CA GLY A 112 13.16 -9.57 -0.93
C GLY A 112 12.22 -10.78 -1.00
N PHE A 113 11.55 -10.96 -2.14
CA PHE A 113 10.59 -12.06 -2.33
C PHE A 113 11.23 -13.44 -2.19
N ALA A 114 12.46 -13.61 -2.66
CA ALA A 114 13.14 -14.90 -2.57
C ALA A 114 13.47 -15.26 -1.10
N THR A 115 13.85 -14.29 -0.29
CA THR A 115 14.09 -14.45 1.16
C THR A 115 12.77 -14.68 1.90
N LEU A 116 11.73 -13.86 1.59
CA LEU A 116 10.40 -14.01 2.17
C LEU A 116 9.80 -15.38 1.87
N LYS A 117 9.98 -15.90 0.66
CA LYS A 117 9.50 -17.24 0.26
C LYS A 117 10.07 -18.33 1.15
N THR A 118 11.39 -18.36 1.35
CA THR A 118 12.05 -19.32 2.24
C THR A 118 11.51 -19.21 3.67
N MET A 119 11.44 -17.99 4.20
CA MET A 119 10.91 -17.76 5.56
C MET A 119 9.48 -18.25 5.71
N LEU A 120 8.57 -17.92 4.78
CA LEU A 120 7.18 -18.37 4.83
C LEU A 120 7.05 -19.90 4.76
N ASP A 121 7.87 -20.55 3.94
CA ASP A 121 7.87 -22.02 3.83
C ASP A 121 8.38 -22.68 5.11
N GLU A 122 9.36 -22.08 5.80
CA GLU A 122 9.83 -22.57 7.10
C GLU A 122 8.77 -22.39 8.18
N LEU A 123 8.15 -21.21 8.27
CA LEU A 123 7.09 -20.93 9.25
C LEU A 123 5.87 -21.86 9.05
N ARG A 124 5.50 -22.18 7.82
CA ARG A 124 4.42 -23.15 7.55
C ARG A 124 4.76 -24.56 8.05
N LYS A 125 6.03 -24.97 8.04
CA LYS A 125 6.43 -26.29 8.54
C LYS A 125 6.22 -26.44 10.05
N GLU A 126 6.14 -25.33 10.80
CA GLU A 126 5.87 -25.36 12.24
C GLU A 126 4.43 -25.80 12.57
N ASN A 127 3.47 -25.52 11.66
CA ASN A 127 2.05 -25.87 11.82
C ASN A 127 1.38 -26.08 10.45
N PRO A 128 1.77 -27.10 9.67
CA PRO A 128 1.50 -27.17 8.23
C PRO A 128 0.02 -27.29 7.86
N LEU A 129 -0.82 -27.85 8.74
CA LEU A 129 -2.25 -28.06 8.49
C LEU A 129 -3.14 -26.91 8.98
N ASN A 130 -2.64 -26.08 9.89
CA ASN A 130 -3.42 -25.06 10.57
C ASN A 130 -2.77 -23.66 10.44
N THR A 131 -2.03 -23.42 9.35
CA THR A 131 -1.47 -22.10 9.02
C THR A 131 -2.25 -21.47 7.88
N LEU A 132 -2.61 -20.19 8.03
CA LEU A 132 -3.12 -19.32 6.99
C LEU A 132 -2.13 -18.19 6.74
N LEU A 133 -1.87 -17.88 5.47
CA LEU A 133 -1.12 -16.71 5.05
C LEU A 133 -2.07 -15.71 4.40
N VAL A 134 -2.12 -14.50 4.94
CA VAL A 134 -2.98 -13.42 4.46
C VAL A 134 -2.16 -12.20 4.06
N ASP A 135 -2.65 -11.44 3.07
CA ASP A 135 -2.02 -10.19 2.62
C ASP A 135 -3.00 -9.02 2.74
N GLY A 136 -2.54 -7.94 3.36
CA GLY A 136 -3.32 -6.74 3.66
C GLY A 136 -3.48 -5.77 2.49
N GLY A 137 -2.93 -6.07 1.30
CA GLY A 137 -3.03 -5.21 0.10
C GLY A 137 -1.81 -4.32 -0.14
N ASP A 138 -1.91 -3.48 -1.16
CA ASP A 138 -0.84 -2.64 -1.69
C ASP A 138 0.38 -3.46 -2.15
N CYS A 139 0.12 -4.54 -2.88
CA CYS A 139 1.15 -5.46 -3.32
C CYS A 139 1.78 -5.04 -4.66
N PHE A 140 0.98 -4.68 -5.67
CA PHE A 140 1.44 -4.60 -7.06
C PHE A 140 1.57 -3.18 -7.64
N GLN A 141 1.72 -2.17 -6.78
CA GLN A 141 2.09 -0.80 -7.16
C GLN A 141 3.17 -0.27 -6.22
N GLY A 142 4.17 0.49 -6.72
CA GLY A 142 5.20 1.15 -5.91
C GLY A 142 6.64 0.88 -6.37
N SER A 143 6.85 0.12 -7.45
CA SER A 143 8.18 -0.10 -8.04
C SER A 143 8.16 0.12 -9.55
N ALA A 144 9.35 0.23 -10.15
CA ALA A 144 9.49 0.37 -11.59
C ALA A 144 8.82 -0.77 -12.36
N LEU A 145 9.07 -2.03 -11.96
CA LEU A 145 8.48 -3.18 -12.62
C LEU A 145 6.95 -3.18 -12.50
N ALA A 146 6.43 -2.85 -11.32
CA ALA A 146 4.99 -2.73 -11.12
C ALA A 146 4.39 -1.66 -12.03
N SER A 147 5.00 -0.48 -12.11
CA SER A 147 4.51 0.64 -12.95
C SER A 147 4.61 0.34 -14.45
N LEU A 148 5.73 -0.24 -14.91
CA LEU A 148 5.94 -0.60 -16.31
C LEU A 148 5.02 -1.71 -16.81
N THR A 149 4.51 -2.54 -15.90
CA THR A 149 3.63 -3.68 -16.21
C THR A 149 2.21 -3.52 -15.69
N GLU A 150 1.87 -2.36 -15.10
CA GLU A 150 0.57 -2.12 -14.46
C GLU A 150 0.19 -3.23 -13.46
N GLY A 151 1.17 -3.71 -12.65
CA GLY A 151 0.98 -4.77 -11.66
C GLY A 151 1.15 -6.20 -12.19
N ARG A 152 0.97 -6.42 -13.50
CA ARG A 152 0.89 -7.76 -14.12
C ARG A 152 2.11 -8.65 -13.92
N ALA A 153 3.30 -8.09 -13.73
CA ALA A 153 4.50 -8.87 -13.44
C ALA A 153 4.61 -9.27 -11.96
N ILE A 154 3.95 -8.55 -11.04
CA ILE A 154 4.08 -8.77 -9.60
C ILE A 154 3.17 -9.90 -9.12
N VAL A 155 1.90 -9.92 -9.52
CA VAL A 155 0.92 -10.90 -9.05
C VAL A 155 1.33 -12.36 -9.31
N PRO A 156 1.89 -12.75 -10.49
CA PRO A 156 2.39 -14.10 -10.70
C PRO A 156 3.54 -14.51 -9.76
N LEU A 157 4.36 -13.53 -9.31
CA LEU A 157 5.41 -13.77 -8.32
C LEU A 157 4.79 -13.94 -6.92
N ALA A 158 3.83 -13.08 -6.55
CA ALA A 158 3.09 -13.18 -5.30
C ALA A 158 2.33 -14.52 -5.17
N ASN A 159 1.81 -15.06 -6.27
CA ASN A 159 1.16 -16.38 -6.28
C ASN A 159 2.09 -17.52 -5.82
N GLN A 160 3.41 -17.41 -6.03
CA GLN A 160 4.37 -18.42 -5.57
C GLN A 160 4.53 -18.42 -4.04
N MET A 161 4.06 -17.38 -3.33
CA MET A 161 4.00 -17.33 -1.87
C MET A 161 2.89 -18.23 -1.31
N ASN A 162 1.92 -18.66 -2.14
CA ASN A 162 0.76 -19.45 -1.76
C ASN A 162 -0.10 -18.76 -0.68
N TYR A 163 -0.48 -17.51 -0.92
CA TYR A 163 -1.45 -16.81 -0.09
C TYR A 163 -2.78 -17.55 -0.03
N ASP A 164 -3.41 -17.55 1.13
CA ASP A 164 -4.76 -18.09 1.34
C ASP A 164 -5.83 -17.03 1.11
N LEU A 165 -5.54 -15.79 1.53
CA LEU A 165 -6.46 -14.66 1.44
C LEU A 165 -5.70 -13.39 1.10
N VAL A 166 -6.28 -12.58 0.22
CA VAL A 166 -5.75 -11.26 -0.15
C VAL A 166 -6.87 -10.21 -0.13
N LEU A 167 -6.51 -9.01 0.30
CA LEU A 167 -7.36 -7.82 0.28
C LEU A 167 -6.78 -6.84 -0.77
N PRO A 168 -7.59 -6.17 -1.61
CA PRO A 168 -7.09 -5.04 -2.38
C PRO A 168 -6.78 -3.86 -1.45
N GLY A 169 -5.59 -3.28 -1.55
CA GLY A 169 -5.23 -2.03 -0.91
C GLY A 169 -5.72 -0.80 -1.69
N ASN A 170 -5.36 0.39 -1.21
CA ASN A 170 -5.78 1.62 -1.86
C ASN A 170 -4.97 1.95 -3.13
N TRP A 171 -3.79 1.36 -3.32
CA TRP A 171 -2.98 1.53 -4.52
C TRP A 171 -3.27 0.49 -5.60
N GLU A 172 -4.00 -0.58 -5.33
CA GLU A 172 -4.45 -1.51 -6.36
C GLU A 172 -5.33 -0.83 -7.42
N VAL A 173 -5.98 0.31 -7.09
CA VAL A 173 -6.76 1.10 -8.06
C VAL A 173 -5.90 2.02 -8.95
N ALA A 174 -4.59 2.12 -8.73
CA ALA A 174 -3.72 3.07 -9.43
C ALA A 174 -3.75 2.92 -10.96
N TYR A 175 -3.99 1.72 -11.45
CA TYR A 175 -4.12 1.41 -12.88
C TYR A 175 -5.57 1.35 -13.37
N GLY A 176 -6.51 1.82 -12.55
CA GLY A 176 -7.94 1.86 -12.81
C GLY A 176 -8.68 0.56 -12.45
N LYS A 177 -10.00 0.67 -12.26
CA LYS A 177 -10.90 -0.43 -11.86
C LYS A 177 -10.69 -1.71 -12.66
N ARG A 178 -10.60 -1.62 -13.99
CA ARG A 178 -10.47 -2.79 -14.86
C ARG A 178 -9.19 -3.58 -14.59
N MET A 179 -8.06 -2.89 -14.44
CA MET A 179 -6.78 -3.54 -14.16
C MET A 179 -6.76 -4.11 -12.75
N MET A 180 -7.25 -3.38 -11.76
CA MET A 180 -7.40 -3.89 -10.40
C MET A 180 -8.17 -5.22 -10.37
N ILE A 181 -9.35 -5.27 -11.00
CA ILE A 181 -10.16 -6.51 -11.05
C ILE A 181 -9.42 -7.63 -11.78
N HIS A 182 -8.72 -7.32 -12.89
CA HIS A 182 -7.92 -8.29 -13.63
C HIS A 182 -6.81 -8.88 -12.75
N ASP A 183 -6.01 -8.03 -12.11
CA ASP A 183 -4.85 -8.46 -11.35
C ASP A 183 -5.28 -9.17 -10.05
N MET A 184 -6.29 -8.67 -9.36
CA MET A 184 -6.87 -9.39 -8.22
C MET A 184 -7.43 -10.75 -8.61
N ASN A 185 -8.05 -10.90 -9.80
CA ASN A 185 -8.51 -12.20 -10.27
C ASN A 185 -7.38 -13.14 -10.74
N THR A 186 -6.17 -12.61 -10.99
CA THR A 186 -4.98 -13.40 -11.29
C THR A 186 -4.40 -14.06 -10.02
N TYR A 187 -4.69 -13.54 -8.82
CA TYR A 187 -4.33 -14.24 -7.58
C TYR A 187 -5.03 -15.60 -7.50
N THR A 188 -4.28 -16.62 -7.08
CA THR A 188 -4.82 -17.94 -6.73
C THR A 188 -5.50 -17.95 -5.37
N ALA A 189 -5.12 -17.03 -4.49
CA ALA A 189 -5.73 -16.81 -3.18
C ALA A 189 -7.21 -16.42 -3.26
N ALA A 190 -7.96 -16.67 -2.20
CA ALA A 190 -9.28 -16.08 -2.01
C ALA A 190 -9.18 -14.54 -1.87
N LYS A 191 -10.20 -13.81 -2.31
CA LYS A 191 -10.29 -12.35 -2.21
C LYS A 191 -11.35 -11.99 -1.18
N VAL A 192 -11.16 -10.87 -0.49
CA VAL A 192 -12.14 -10.33 0.45
C VAL A 192 -12.15 -8.82 0.40
N CYS A 193 -13.34 -8.19 0.25
CA CYS A 193 -13.52 -6.76 0.47
C CYS A 193 -15.01 -6.43 0.59
N ALA A 194 -15.44 -5.96 1.75
CA ALA A 194 -16.86 -5.71 2.05
C ALA A 194 -17.34 -4.31 1.65
N ASN A 195 -16.43 -3.40 1.28
CA ASN A 195 -16.78 -1.99 1.08
C ASN A 195 -16.39 -1.41 -0.27
N MET A 196 -16.08 -2.25 -1.26
CA MET A 196 -15.87 -1.83 -2.64
C MET A 196 -17.03 -2.28 -3.51
N PHE A 197 -17.78 -1.32 -4.06
CA PHE A 197 -18.97 -1.56 -4.87
C PHE A 197 -18.76 -1.05 -6.29
N ASN A 198 -19.36 -1.72 -7.25
CA ASN A 198 -19.52 -1.16 -8.58
C ASN A 198 -20.34 0.14 -8.50
N ASN A 199 -19.89 1.17 -9.19
CA ASN A 199 -20.56 2.46 -9.30
C ASN A 199 -20.77 2.83 -10.77
N ASP A 200 -21.20 1.86 -11.56
CA ASP A 200 -21.63 2.03 -12.94
C ASP A 200 -23.13 2.25 -12.96
N ASP A 201 -23.68 2.78 -14.07
CA ASP A 201 -25.10 3.15 -14.17
C ASP A 201 -26.08 1.99 -13.93
N PHE A 202 -25.59 0.75 -14.04
CA PHE A 202 -26.40 -0.48 -13.96
C PHE A 202 -25.99 -1.46 -12.86
N GLU A 203 -24.84 -1.27 -12.21
CA GLU A 203 -24.27 -2.19 -11.23
C GLU A 203 -23.87 -1.46 -9.95
N HIS A 204 -24.46 -1.88 -8.83
CA HIS A 204 -24.14 -1.36 -7.49
C HIS A 204 -23.79 -2.48 -6.51
N ASP A 205 -23.40 -3.64 -7.02
CA ASP A 205 -23.03 -4.81 -6.22
C ASP A 205 -21.56 -4.77 -5.78
N LEU A 206 -21.25 -5.61 -4.80
CA LEU A 206 -19.88 -5.79 -4.31
C LEU A 206 -18.96 -6.33 -5.41
N ILE A 207 -17.78 -5.74 -5.53
CA ILE A 207 -16.74 -6.20 -6.48
C ILE A 207 -16.12 -7.51 -6.01
N PHE A 208 -15.95 -7.68 -4.70
CA PHE A 208 -15.36 -8.88 -4.07
C PHE A 208 -16.28 -9.43 -2.99
N PRO A 209 -16.12 -10.72 -2.59
CA PRO A 209 -16.85 -11.27 -1.45
C PRO A 209 -16.58 -10.46 -0.17
N PRO A 210 -17.60 -10.15 0.65
CA PRO A 210 -17.43 -9.33 1.84
C PRO A 210 -16.72 -10.06 2.98
N TYR A 211 -16.78 -11.39 3.02
CA TYR A 211 -16.11 -12.22 4.01
C TYR A 211 -15.68 -13.56 3.42
N GLN A 212 -14.76 -14.25 4.10
CA GLN A 212 -14.32 -15.60 3.80
C GLN A 212 -14.32 -16.45 5.06
N ILE A 213 -14.50 -17.76 4.92
CA ILE A 213 -14.48 -18.72 6.02
C ILE A 213 -13.48 -19.82 5.67
N PHE A 214 -12.53 -20.05 6.55
CA PHE A 214 -11.60 -21.17 6.47
C PHE A 214 -11.94 -22.20 7.54
N ASN A 215 -11.95 -23.49 7.16
CA ASN A 215 -12.12 -24.60 8.09
C ASN A 215 -10.79 -25.34 8.23
N LEU A 216 -10.28 -25.34 9.44
CA LEU A 216 -9.02 -25.95 9.84
C LEU A 216 -9.29 -26.98 10.92
N GLY A 217 -9.39 -28.24 10.54
CA GLY A 217 -9.63 -29.34 11.50
C GLY A 217 -10.98 -29.27 12.22
N GLY A 218 -12.01 -28.79 11.54
CA GLY A 218 -13.35 -28.59 12.11
C GLY A 218 -13.56 -27.23 12.79
N THR A 219 -12.50 -26.44 12.99
CA THR A 219 -12.60 -25.08 13.52
C THR A 219 -12.74 -24.07 12.40
N ARG A 220 -13.80 -23.26 12.43
CA ARG A 220 -14.05 -22.20 11.47
C ARG A 220 -13.46 -20.88 11.89
N ILE A 221 -12.72 -20.25 10.98
CA ILE A 221 -12.10 -18.93 11.13
C ILE A 221 -12.68 -18.03 10.04
N GLY A 222 -13.31 -16.92 10.43
CA GLY A 222 -13.93 -15.95 9.53
C GLY A 222 -13.05 -14.71 9.34
N PHE A 223 -13.02 -14.17 8.12
CA PHE A 223 -12.36 -12.92 7.77
C PHE A 223 -13.36 -11.99 7.06
N VAL A 224 -13.44 -10.74 7.50
CA VAL A 224 -14.14 -9.65 6.79
C VAL A 224 -13.08 -8.70 6.26
N GLY A 225 -13.18 -8.23 5.02
CA GLY A 225 -12.19 -7.33 4.41
C GLY A 225 -12.68 -5.89 4.29
N TYR A 226 -11.82 -4.89 4.55
CA TYR A 226 -12.13 -3.48 4.33
C TYR A 226 -10.96 -2.71 3.72
N ASN A 227 -11.22 -2.08 2.56
CA ASN A 227 -10.33 -1.11 1.94
C ASN A 227 -10.58 0.29 2.53
N ASP A 228 -9.63 1.21 2.34
CA ASP A 228 -9.73 2.58 2.81
C ASP A 228 -10.89 3.34 2.14
N PRO A 229 -11.91 3.77 2.88
CA PRO A 229 -13.03 4.54 2.33
C PRO A 229 -12.62 5.93 1.84
N LEU A 230 -11.44 6.43 2.21
CA LEU A 230 -10.90 7.72 1.78
C LEU A 230 -10.09 7.64 0.48
N THR A 231 -9.94 6.46 -0.13
CA THR A 231 -9.19 6.25 -1.39
C THR A 231 -9.50 7.29 -2.47
N PRO A 232 -10.77 7.64 -2.79
CA PRO A 232 -11.07 8.64 -3.82
C PRO A 232 -10.62 10.08 -3.48
N ILE A 233 -10.37 10.35 -2.19
CA ILE A 233 -9.97 11.68 -1.70
C ILE A 233 -8.45 11.74 -1.53
N ARG A 234 -7.85 10.65 -1.07
CA ARG A 234 -6.40 10.54 -0.81
C ARG A 234 -5.60 10.47 -2.09
N GLN A 235 -6.12 9.75 -3.09
CA GLN A 235 -5.47 9.53 -4.38
C GLN A 235 -6.14 10.35 -5.50
N SER A 236 -5.65 10.18 -6.73
CA SER A 236 -6.33 10.73 -7.89
C SER A 236 -7.75 10.18 -8.01
N PRO A 237 -8.77 11.04 -8.16
CA PRO A 237 -10.15 10.58 -8.40
C PRO A 237 -10.28 9.69 -9.65
N ALA A 238 -9.38 9.84 -10.62
CA ALA A 238 -9.36 9.05 -11.84
C ALA A 238 -9.07 7.57 -11.59
N TYR A 239 -8.27 7.25 -10.57
CA TYR A 239 -7.86 5.88 -10.26
C TYR A 239 -9.02 5.00 -9.81
N SER A 240 -9.85 5.52 -8.93
CA SER A 240 -11.01 4.81 -8.37
C SER A 240 -12.33 5.09 -9.10
N LYS A 241 -12.26 5.68 -10.31
CA LYS A 241 -13.46 5.94 -11.13
C LYS A 241 -14.25 4.64 -11.37
N GLY A 242 -15.56 4.67 -11.11
CA GLY A 242 -16.44 3.51 -11.24
C GLY A 242 -16.44 2.60 -10.01
N ILE A 243 -15.82 3.01 -8.89
CA ILE A 243 -15.86 2.31 -7.61
C ILE A 243 -16.48 3.23 -6.55
N HIS A 244 -17.40 2.70 -5.76
CA HIS A 244 -17.94 3.35 -4.58
C HIS A 244 -17.45 2.64 -3.33
N PHE A 245 -16.99 3.42 -2.34
CA PHE A 245 -16.49 2.90 -1.06
C PHE A 245 -17.45 3.25 0.07
N THR A 246 -17.68 2.30 0.97
CA THR A 246 -18.45 2.55 2.21
C THR A 246 -17.55 2.41 3.44
N LYS A 247 -18.00 2.98 4.58
CA LYS A 247 -17.30 2.82 5.85
C LYS A 247 -17.65 1.48 6.51
N PRO A 248 -16.72 0.87 7.29
CA PRO A 248 -16.96 -0.40 7.99
C PRO A 248 -18.17 -0.37 8.93
N GLU A 249 -18.44 0.77 9.57
CA GLU A 249 -19.52 0.95 10.54
C GLU A 249 -20.91 0.66 9.94
N LYS A 250 -21.01 0.71 8.59
CA LYS A 250 -22.27 0.46 7.89
C LYS A 250 -22.75 -0.99 8.01
N ASP A 251 -21.82 -1.96 7.97
CA ASP A 251 -22.18 -3.37 7.78
C ASP A 251 -21.31 -4.38 8.54
N LEU A 252 -20.23 -3.96 9.22
CA LEU A 252 -19.35 -4.87 9.96
C LEU A 252 -20.12 -5.72 10.98
N ALA A 253 -20.98 -5.08 11.80
CA ALA A 253 -21.78 -5.79 12.81
C ALA A 253 -22.66 -6.90 12.18
N LYS A 254 -23.20 -6.68 10.98
CA LYS A 254 -23.95 -7.68 10.22
C LYS A 254 -23.07 -8.88 9.87
N TYR A 255 -21.87 -8.65 9.33
CA TYR A 255 -20.98 -9.74 8.94
C TYR A 255 -20.42 -10.50 10.14
N VAL A 256 -20.11 -9.80 11.23
CA VAL A 256 -19.70 -10.43 12.50
C VAL A 256 -20.81 -11.35 13.01
N LYS A 257 -22.06 -10.88 13.01
CA LYS A 257 -23.22 -11.70 13.41
C LYS A 257 -23.35 -12.95 12.54
N ILE A 258 -23.28 -12.82 11.21
CA ILE A 258 -23.31 -13.97 10.30
C ILE A 258 -22.20 -14.97 10.64
N LEU A 259 -20.97 -14.50 10.79
CA LEU A 259 -19.82 -15.37 11.05
C LEU A 259 -19.93 -16.07 12.41
N ARG A 260 -20.29 -15.36 13.47
CA ARG A 260 -20.40 -15.89 14.82
C ARG A 260 -21.63 -16.78 15.02
N GLU A 261 -22.83 -16.26 14.70
CA GLU A 261 -24.08 -16.90 15.07
C GLU A 261 -24.56 -17.92 14.01
N GLU A 262 -24.46 -17.57 12.70
CA GLU A 262 -24.99 -18.44 11.65
C GLU A 262 -23.95 -19.46 11.15
N LYS A 263 -22.66 -19.05 11.07
CA LYS A 263 -21.57 -19.90 10.58
C LYS A 263 -20.76 -20.56 11.68
N GLY A 264 -20.91 -20.14 12.94
CA GLY A 264 -20.24 -20.71 14.09
C GLY A 264 -18.72 -20.58 14.05
N CYS A 265 -18.21 -19.45 13.54
CA CYS A 265 -16.76 -19.18 13.54
C CYS A 265 -16.24 -19.00 14.96
N ALA A 266 -15.25 -19.79 15.34
CA ALA A 266 -14.56 -19.68 16.63
C ALA A 266 -13.73 -18.39 16.72
N MET A 267 -13.26 -17.89 15.58
CA MET A 267 -12.55 -16.62 15.46
C MET A 267 -13.08 -15.78 14.29
N VAL A 268 -13.06 -14.47 14.48
CA VAL A 268 -13.39 -13.48 13.45
C VAL A 268 -12.30 -12.42 13.38
N PHE A 269 -11.70 -12.31 12.21
CA PHE A 269 -10.71 -11.29 11.87
C PHE A 269 -11.32 -10.22 10.96
N VAL A 270 -10.85 -8.99 11.11
CA VAL A 270 -10.97 -7.97 10.06
C VAL A 270 -9.61 -7.84 9.40
N LEU A 271 -9.52 -8.08 8.09
CA LEU A 271 -8.36 -7.74 7.28
C LEU A 271 -8.58 -6.34 6.73
N SER A 272 -7.73 -5.37 7.07
CA SER A 272 -8.03 -3.96 6.89
C SER A 272 -6.89 -3.19 6.24
N HIS A 273 -7.22 -2.45 5.18
CA HIS A 273 -6.30 -1.52 4.52
C HIS A 273 -6.75 -0.07 4.72
N MET A 274 -6.89 0.38 5.99
CA MET A 274 -7.41 1.72 6.31
C MET A 274 -6.41 2.60 7.08
N GLY A 275 -5.27 2.04 7.46
CA GLY A 275 -4.26 2.69 8.27
C GLY A 275 -4.54 2.64 9.77
N LEU A 276 -3.46 2.67 10.55
CA LEU A 276 -3.47 2.39 11.99
C LEU A 276 -4.45 3.27 12.77
N ALA A 277 -4.55 4.56 12.45
CA ALA A 277 -5.46 5.46 13.15
C ALA A 277 -6.93 5.04 13.02
N GLN A 278 -7.37 4.71 11.80
CA GLN A 278 -8.75 4.27 11.54
C GLN A 278 -9.02 2.86 12.08
N GLN A 279 -8.02 1.99 12.04
CA GLN A 279 -8.10 0.62 12.60
C GLN A 279 -8.26 0.65 14.12
N LEU A 280 -7.49 1.51 14.82
CA LEU A 280 -7.65 1.73 16.28
C LEU A 280 -9.00 2.36 16.62
N HIS A 281 -9.48 3.29 15.79
CA HIS A 281 -10.83 3.83 15.94
C HIS A 281 -11.87 2.71 15.83
N LEU A 282 -11.82 1.91 14.74
CA LEU A 282 -12.73 0.80 14.51
C LEU A 282 -12.71 -0.23 15.66
N ALA A 283 -11.53 -0.52 16.23
CA ALA A 283 -11.38 -1.44 17.36
C ALA A 283 -12.10 -0.97 18.64
N ASN A 284 -12.46 0.31 18.72
CA ASN A 284 -13.22 0.90 19.82
C ASN A 284 -14.71 1.09 19.52
N GLU A 285 -15.15 0.90 18.27
CA GLU A 285 -16.54 1.07 17.85
C GLU A 285 -17.39 -0.17 18.15
N GLU A 286 -18.66 0.01 18.49
CA GLU A 286 -19.58 -1.08 18.84
C GLU A 286 -19.79 -2.08 17.68
N CYS A 287 -19.64 -1.64 16.43
CA CYS A 287 -19.75 -2.52 15.27
C CYS A 287 -18.64 -3.58 15.20
N ALA A 288 -17.51 -3.38 15.91
CA ALA A 288 -16.42 -4.35 16.02
C ALA A 288 -16.60 -5.35 17.16
N GLN A 289 -17.72 -5.29 17.91
CA GLN A 289 -17.99 -6.29 18.96
C GLN A 289 -18.07 -7.69 18.34
N GLY A 290 -17.23 -8.61 18.84
CA GLY A 290 -17.11 -9.96 18.32
C GLY A 290 -16.00 -10.14 17.27
N VAL A 291 -15.25 -9.10 16.93
CA VAL A 291 -13.98 -9.19 16.20
C VAL A 291 -12.85 -9.46 17.20
N ASP A 292 -12.03 -10.48 16.96
CA ASP A 292 -10.89 -10.79 17.82
C ASP A 292 -9.68 -9.90 17.49
N TYR A 293 -9.35 -9.81 16.19
CA TYR A 293 -8.23 -9.03 15.69
C TYR A 293 -8.58 -8.24 14.43
N ILE A 294 -8.02 -7.04 14.33
CA ILE A 294 -7.90 -6.28 13.10
C ILE A 294 -6.46 -6.43 12.61
N LEU A 295 -6.27 -7.13 11.50
CA LEU A 295 -5.01 -7.29 10.81
C LEU A 295 -4.88 -6.11 9.83
N GLY A 296 -4.05 -5.14 10.21
CA GLY A 296 -3.98 -3.83 9.57
C GLY A 296 -2.92 -3.70 8.50
N ALA A 297 -3.05 -2.65 7.68
CA ALA A 297 -2.19 -2.25 6.59
C ALA A 297 -2.33 -0.74 6.30
N ASP A 298 -1.74 -0.22 5.21
CA ASP A 298 -1.75 1.14 4.68
C ASP A 298 -0.73 2.09 5.32
N THR A 299 -0.55 2.08 6.65
CA THR A 299 0.36 3.05 7.28
C THR A 299 1.79 2.57 7.45
N HIS A 300 2.10 1.33 7.03
CA HIS A 300 3.43 0.71 7.10
C HIS A 300 3.98 0.61 8.52
N GLU A 301 3.10 0.67 9.52
CA GLU A 301 3.52 0.64 10.91
C GLU A 301 3.99 -0.77 11.32
N ARG A 302 5.05 -0.83 12.12
CA ARG A 302 5.65 -2.08 12.58
C ARG A 302 5.19 -2.37 14.00
N ILE A 303 3.99 -2.89 14.13
CA ILE A 303 3.38 -3.17 15.44
C ILE A 303 4.01 -4.45 16.00
N ARG A 304 4.90 -4.31 16.98
CA ARG A 304 5.57 -5.45 17.64
C ARG A 304 4.74 -6.07 18.75
N GLU A 305 3.82 -5.30 19.34
CA GLU A 305 2.87 -5.75 20.34
C GLU A 305 1.46 -5.34 19.91
N PRO A 306 0.47 -6.24 19.89
CA PRO A 306 -0.88 -5.89 19.49
C PRO A 306 -1.43 -4.73 20.31
N LEU A 307 -1.99 -3.72 19.63
CA LEU A 307 -2.60 -2.59 20.28
C LEU A 307 -4.02 -2.95 20.71
N GLN A 308 -4.32 -2.77 22.00
CA GLN A 308 -5.62 -3.12 22.56
C GLN A 308 -6.65 -2.02 22.34
N GLY A 309 -7.70 -2.31 21.57
CA GLY A 309 -8.93 -1.53 21.53
C GLY A 309 -9.98 -2.05 22.52
N LYS A 310 -11.14 -1.39 22.57
CA LYS A 310 -12.25 -1.80 23.47
C LYS A 310 -12.79 -3.19 23.10
N PHE A 311 -12.91 -3.50 21.82
CA PHE A 311 -13.54 -4.72 21.33
C PHE A 311 -12.59 -5.68 20.64
N SER A 312 -11.50 -5.19 20.06
CA SER A 312 -10.55 -6.02 19.30
C SER A 312 -9.11 -5.51 19.45
N LYS A 313 -8.15 -6.36 19.10
CA LYS A 313 -6.73 -6.04 19.03
C LYS A 313 -6.36 -5.63 17.62
N VAL A 314 -5.37 -4.75 17.48
CA VAL A 314 -4.88 -4.27 16.17
C VAL A 314 -3.41 -4.61 16.01
N THR A 315 -3.04 -5.16 14.85
CA THR A 315 -1.65 -5.39 14.42
C THR A 315 -1.44 -4.82 13.02
N GLU A 316 -0.21 -4.45 12.70
CA GLU A 316 0.20 -4.05 11.35
C GLU A 316 1.64 -4.51 11.12
N PRO A 317 1.97 -5.23 10.01
CA PRO A 317 3.24 -5.94 9.87
C PRO A 317 4.35 -5.13 9.18
N GLY A 318 4.22 -3.82 9.07
CA GLY A 318 5.17 -3.01 8.29
C GLY A 318 4.94 -3.09 6.79
N ALA A 319 6.01 -3.03 5.98
CA ALA A 319 5.91 -2.93 4.53
C ALA A 319 7.11 -3.57 3.79
N PHE A 320 7.11 -3.47 2.46
CA PHE A 320 8.22 -3.76 1.54
C PHE A 320 8.73 -5.20 1.58
N ALA A 321 7.88 -6.15 1.96
CA ALA A 321 8.28 -7.54 2.20
C ALA A 321 9.36 -7.69 3.30
N SER A 322 9.57 -6.66 4.15
CA SER A 322 10.60 -6.64 5.18
C SER A 322 10.20 -7.36 6.47
N PHE A 323 8.90 -7.59 6.67
CA PHE A 323 8.37 -8.15 7.91
C PHE A 323 7.20 -9.12 7.66
N VAL A 324 6.97 -10.01 8.63
CA VAL A 324 5.82 -10.91 8.69
C VAL A 324 5.24 -10.86 10.10
N GLY A 325 3.97 -10.50 10.23
CA GLY A 325 3.22 -10.69 11.47
C GLY A 325 2.88 -12.18 11.65
N LYS A 326 3.30 -12.78 12.74
CA LYS A 326 2.99 -14.17 13.12
C LYS A 326 2.11 -14.16 14.35
N LEU A 327 0.89 -14.65 14.23
CA LEU A 327 -0.06 -14.78 15.32
C LEU A 327 -0.38 -16.26 15.53
N ASP A 328 0.13 -16.84 16.62
CA ASP A 328 -0.21 -18.18 17.08
C ASP A 328 -1.35 -18.13 18.08
N ILE A 329 -2.37 -18.94 17.88
CA ILE A 329 -3.59 -18.95 18.69
C ILE A 329 -3.92 -20.39 19.06
N VAL A 330 -4.19 -20.61 20.32
CA VAL A 330 -4.70 -21.90 20.83
C VAL A 330 -6.20 -21.77 21.12
N ILE A 331 -7.00 -22.58 20.42
CA ILE A 331 -8.45 -22.65 20.63
C ILE A 331 -8.79 -23.96 21.35
N GLU A 332 -9.53 -23.86 22.45
CA GLU A 332 -10.07 -24.98 23.20
C GLU A 332 -11.57 -24.76 23.45
N ASN A 333 -12.39 -25.75 23.10
CA ASN A 333 -13.85 -25.65 23.25
C ASN A 333 -14.47 -24.41 22.58
N GLY A 334 -13.95 -24.03 21.38
CA GLY A 334 -14.44 -22.89 20.59
C GLY A 334 -14.05 -21.52 21.16
N LYS A 335 -13.16 -21.45 22.14
CA LYS A 335 -12.67 -20.20 22.75
C LYS A 335 -11.15 -20.11 22.67
N ILE A 336 -10.65 -18.90 22.54
CA ILE A 336 -9.22 -18.60 22.61
C ILE A 336 -8.78 -18.90 24.05
N LYS A 337 -7.79 -19.80 24.18
CA LYS A 337 -7.15 -20.19 25.45
C LYS A 337 -5.84 -19.45 25.65
N ASP A 338 -5.09 -19.28 24.58
CA ASP A 338 -3.77 -18.65 24.58
C ASP A 338 -3.48 -18.03 23.20
N GLU A 339 -2.66 -17.00 23.18
CA GLU A 339 -2.27 -16.32 21.93
C GLU A 339 -0.91 -15.64 22.08
N VAL A 340 -0.10 -15.73 21.03
CA VAL A 340 1.22 -15.08 20.95
C VAL A 340 1.35 -14.39 19.59
N TYR A 341 1.70 -13.12 19.59
CA TYR A 341 2.01 -12.36 18.38
C TYR A 341 3.48 -11.99 18.36
N GLU A 342 4.10 -12.14 17.19
CA GLU A 342 5.47 -11.74 16.91
C GLU A 342 5.53 -11.01 15.56
N LEU A 343 6.25 -9.90 15.51
CA LEU A 343 6.64 -9.27 14.26
C LEU A 343 8.05 -9.76 13.88
N LEU A 344 8.12 -10.60 12.86
CA LEU A 344 9.34 -11.26 12.41
C LEU A 344 9.98 -10.46 11.26
N GLU A 345 11.29 -10.36 11.25
CA GLU A 345 12.06 -9.67 10.21
C GLU A 345 12.44 -10.65 9.09
N VAL A 346 12.22 -10.26 7.84
CA VAL A 346 12.67 -11.00 6.65
C VAL A 346 14.17 -10.70 6.46
N ASP A 347 14.98 -11.48 7.14
CA ASP A 347 16.42 -11.29 7.28
C ASP A 347 17.19 -12.20 6.31
N PRO A 348 17.89 -11.64 5.29
CA PRO A 348 18.67 -12.44 4.34
C PRO A 348 19.90 -13.12 4.96
N GLU A 349 20.35 -12.72 6.14
CA GLU A 349 21.40 -13.44 6.87
C GLU A 349 20.88 -14.71 7.52
N LYS A 350 19.57 -14.74 7.83
CA LYS A 350 18.89 -15.89 8.46
C LYS A 350 18.24 -16.83 7.46
N TYR A 351 17.62 -16.28 6.42
CA TYR A 351 16.86 -17.02 5.41
C TYR A 351 17.53 -16.88 4.05
N ALA A 352 18.04 -17.99 3.50
CA ALA A 352 18.60 -17.99 2.16
C ALA A 352 17.54 -17.69 1.10
N GLU A 353 17.91 -17.06 0.00
CA GLU A 353 17.01 -16.80 -1.12
C GLU A 353 16.52 -18.13 -1.74
N ASP A 354 15.21 -18.24 -2.00
CA ASP A 354 14.64 -19.33 -2.79
C ASP A 354 15.05 -19.17 -4.26
N GLU A 355 15.78 -20.14 -4.80
CA GLU A 355 16.34 -20.07 -6.16
C GLU A 355 15.24 -20.02 -7.23
N SER A 356 14.10 -20.69 -7.04
CA SER A 356 12.99 -20.66 -8.00
C SER A 356 12.39 -19.27 -8.09
N MET A 357 12.14 -18.62 -6.95
CA MET A 357 11.64 -17.26 -6.87
C MET A 357 12.65 -16.26 -7.45
N LYS A 358 13.93 -16.40 -7.13
CA LYS A 358 15.01 -15.57 -7.67
C LYS A 358 15.09 -15.63 -9.19
N HIS A 359 14.99 -16.84 -9.75
CA HIS A 359 14.91 -17.02 -11.21
C HIS A 359 13.63 -16.42 -11.80
N ALA A 360 12.49 -16.51 -11.11
CA ALA A 360 11.24 -15.91 -11.57
C ALA A 360 11.33 -14.38 -11.61
N ILE A 361 11.88 -13.75 -10.57
CA ILE A 361 12.13 -12.30 -10.50
C ILE A 361 13.07 -11.87 -11.63
N THR A 362 14.18 -12.59 -11.82
CA THR A 362 15.16 -12.30 -12.89
C THR A 362 14.48 -12.33 -14.26
N ARG A 363 13.66 -13.34 -14.55
CA ARG A 363 12.89 -13.41 -15.81
C ARG A 363 11.90 -12.26 -15.97
N ALA A 364 11.19 -11.88 -14.90
CA ALA A 364 10.25 -10.78 -14.94
C ALA A 364 10.92 -9.43 -15.22
N LYS A 365 12.11 -9.19 -14.65
CA LYS A 365 12.90 -7.98 -14.86
C LYS A 365 13.68 -7.96 -16.19
N GLN A 366 13.93 -9.10 -16.80
CA GLN A 366 14.81 -9.22 -17.99
C GLN A 366 14.45 -8.28 -19.15
N PRO A 367 13.16 -8.09 -19.56
CA PRO A 367 12.81 -7.17 -20.64
C PRO A 367 13.16 -5.70 -20.33
N TYR A 368 13.23 -5.35 -19.06
CA TYR A 368 13.42 -3.98 -18.56
C TYR A 368 14.82 -3.73 -17.99
N LYS A 369 15.68 -4.77 -17.93
CA LYS A 369 16.96 -4.74 -17.22
C LYS A 369 17.83 -3.54 -17.57
N LYS A 370 17.90 -3.16 -18.85
CA LYS A 370 18.72 -2.01 -19.29
C LYS A 370 18.20 -0.71 -18.69
N ILE A 371 16.88 -0.51 -18.67
CA ILE A 371 16.23 0.69 -18.13
C ILE A 371 16.36 0.72 -16.61
N LEU A 372 16.04 -0.38 -15.95
CA LEU A 372 16.02 -0.46 -14.48
C LEU A 372 17.40 -0.17 -13.87
N ASN A 373 18.46 -0.70 -14.47
CA ASN A 373 19.83 -0.61 -13.94
C ASN A 373 20.57 0.66 -14.35
N GLU A 374 19.96 1.56 -15.12
CA GLU A 374 20.58 2.82 -15.49
C GLU A 374 20.82 3.70 -14.26
N VAL A 375 22.07 4.06 -14.01
CA VAL A 375 22.46 4.94 -12.91
C VAL A 375 22.24 6.38 -13.35
N LEU A 376 21.34 7.10 -12.68
CA LEU A 376 20.98 8.48 -12.96
C LEU A 376 21.82 9.49 -12.16
N GLY A 377 22.36 9.07 -11.04
CA GLY A 377 23.18 9.86 -10.15
C GLY A 377 23.54 9.09 -8.89
N GLN A 378 24.17 9.77 -7.93
CA GLN A 378 24.63 9.17 -6.69
C GLN A 378 24.30 10.05 -5.49
N SER A 379 24.15 9.44 -4.30
CA SER A 379 23.99 10.14 -3.03
C SER A 379 25.15 9.82 -2.08
N LYS A 380 25.65 10.85 -1.36
CA LYS A 380 26.61 10.73 -0.26
C LYS A 380 25.95 10.54 1.10
N THR A 381 24.65 10.74 1.19
CA THR A 381 23.87 10.65 2.44
C THR A 381 22.72 9.68 2.25
N PRO A 382 22.26 9.00 3.33
CA PRO A 382 21.09 8.13 3.23
C PRO A 382 19.85 8.88 2.74
N LEU A 383 19.17 8.33 1.74
CA LEU A 383 17.85 8.78 1.32
C LEU A 383 16.82 7.96 2.06
N LEU A 384 15.92 8.60 2.81
CA LEU A 384 14.88 7.95 3.61
C LEU A 384 13.64 8.83 3.76
N ARG A 385 12.47 8.21 4.03
CA ARG A 385 11.17 8.86 4.20
C ARG A 385 10.45 8.53 5.51
N TYR A 386 11.11 7.98 6.51
CA TYR A 386 10.47 7.55 7.76
C TYR A 386 10.09 8.69 8.70
N TYR A 387 10.74 9.86 8.61
CA TYR A 387 10.39 10.99 9.49
C TYR A 387 9.14 11.71 9.00
N ILE A 388 8.20 11.92 9.91
CA ILE A 388 6.89 12.51 9.58
C ILE A 388 6.99 13.99 9.19
N ILE A 389 7.92 14.74 9.79
CA ILE A 389 8.01 16.20 9.66
C ILE A 389 8.84 16.62 8.46
N GLU A 390 10.08 16.15 8.35
CA GLU A 390 11.01 16.48 7.27
C GLU A 390 11.93 15.31 6.98
N THR A 391 12.26 15.05 5.71
CA THR A 391 13.15 13.94 5.32
C THR A 391 14.18 14.36 4.29
N PRO A 392 15.37 13.73 4.28
CA PRO A 392 16.39 14.00 3.26
C PRO A 392 15.92 13.74 1.83
N MET A 393 15.16 12.65 1.62
CA MET A 393 14.65 12.28 0.29
C MET A 393 13.68 13.32 -0.26
N ASP A 394 12.75 13.80 0.57
CA ASP A 394 11.80 14.83 0.12
C ASP A 394 12.45 16.18 -0.06
N ASN A 395 13.51 16.49 0.71
CA ASN A 395 14.33 17.68 0.47
C ASN A 395 14.99 17.61 -0.91
N LEU A 396 15.58 16.46 -1.29
CA LEU A 396 16.12 16.26 -2.63
C LEU A 396 15.08 16.49 -3.73
N ILE A 397 13.87 15.95 -3.58
CA ILE A 397 12.78 16.11 -4.57
C ILE A 397 12.40 17.59 -4.70
N THR A 398 12.17 18.27 -3.58
CA THR A 398 11.76 19.69 -3.59
C THR A 398 12.88 20.62 -4.02
N ASP A 399 14.16 20.25 -3.80
CA ASP A 399 15.33 20.96 -4.34
C ASP A 399 15.37 20.87 -5.86
N ALA A 400 15.17 19.69 -6.42
CA ALA A 400 15.17 19.48 -7.87
C ALA A 400 14.05 20.28 -8.55
N VAL A 401 12.84 20.24 -7.99
CA VAL A 401 11.69 20.99 -8.52
C VAL A 401 11.92 22.49 -8.40
N MET A 402 12.43 22.98 -7.25
CA MET A 402 12.76 24.40 -7.06
C MET A 402 13.83 24.88 -8.05
N TRP A 403 14.92 24.10 -8.22
CA TRP A 403 15.99 24.42 -9.16
C TRP A 403 15.50 24.57 -10.58
N LYS A 404 14.63 23.66 -11.03
CA LYS A 404 14.13 23.64 -12.41
C LYS A 404 13.22 24.82 -12.72
N PHE A 405 12.31 25.17 -11.81
CA PHE A 405 11.24 26.15 -12.08
C PHE A 405 11.47 27.52 -11.44
N LYS A 406 12.39 27.66 -10.50
CA LYS A 406 12.78 28.93 -9.85
C LYS A 406 11.60 29.71 -9.27
N THR A 407 10.58 29.01 -8.78
CA THR A 407 9.42 29.59 -8.08
C THR A 407 9.79 30.08 -6.68
N ASP A 408 8.87 30.75 -5.98
CA ASP A 408 9.09 31.12 -4.57
C ASP A 408 9.02 29.88 -3.65
N ILE A 409 8.15 28.91 -4.00
CA ILE A 409 7.90 27.70 -3.21
C ILE A 409 7.80 26.49 -4.15
N ALA A 410 8.46 25.39 -3.77
CA ALA A 410 8.28 24.06 -4.35
C ALA A 410 7.68 23.11 -3.31
N VAL A 411 6.75 22.25 -3.71
CA VAL A 411 5.99 21.38 -2.79
C VAL A 411 5.96 19.94 -3.29
N SER A 412 6.07 18.99 -2.35
CA SER A 412 5.80 17.56 -2.52
C SER A 412 4.74 17.10 -1.53
N ASN A 413 3.94 16.11 -1.91
CA ASN A 413 2.79 15.66 -1.11
C ASN A 413 3.12 14.82 0.12
N GLY A 414 4.39 14.55 0.42
CA GLY A 414 4.83 13.80 1.59
C GLY A 414 4.47 12.31 1.55
N PHE A 415 4.76 11.62 0.45
CA PHE A 415 4.61 10.16 0.35
C PHE A 415 5.42 9.42 1.43
N ARG A 416 4.92 8.24 1.84
CA ARG A 416 5.61 7.33 2.76
C ARG A 416 6.40 6.23 2.08
N PHE A 417 6.20 6.06 0.79
CA PHE A 417 6.83 5.01 0.00
C PHE A 417 8.34 5.15 -0.08
N CYS A 418 8.97 4.07 -0.24
CA CYS A 418 10.34 3.81 -0.62
C CYS A 418 11.21 3.27 0.52
N PRO A 419 11.79 2.09 0.34
CA PRO A 419 12.90 1.65 1.17
C PRO A 419 14.03 2.68 1.15
N PRO A 420 14.82 2.81 2.23
CA PRO A 420 15.99 3.67 2.22
C PRO A 420 17.02 3.27 1.16
N LEU A 421 17.80 4.25 0.70
CA LEU A 421 19.01 4.03 -0.07
C LEU A 421 20.21 4.52 0.74
N VAL A 422 21.14 3.64 1.07
CA VAL A 422 22.23 3.94 1.98
C VAL A 422 23.56 3.86 1.23
N PRO A 423 24.45 4.88 1.39
CA PRO A 423 25.79 4.84 0.81
C PRO A 423 26.56 3.60 1.25
N ASP A 424 27.21 2.96 0.31
CA ASP A 424 28.13 1.86 0.57
C ASP A 424 29.28 2.32 1.47
N LYS A 425 29.72 1.48 2.39
CA LYS A 425 30.72 1.84 3.41
C LYS A 425 32.13 2.05 2.84
N GLU A 426 32.45 1.41 1.71
CA GLU A 426 33.77 1.49 1.11
C GLU A 426 33.90 2.71 0.18
N THR A 427 32.86 2.94 -0.63
CA THR A 427 32.84 4.03 -1.61
C THR A 427 32.31 5.33 -1.04
N GLY A 428 31.47 5.28 0.01
CA GLY A 428 30.75 6.43 0.56
C GLY A 428 29.65 6.95 -0.37
N LEU A 429 29.22 6.17 -1.37
CA LEU A 429 28.25 6.54 -2.39
C LEU A 429 27.15 5.49 -2.52
N ALA A 430 25.96 5.94 -2.86
CA ALA A 430 24.83 5.09 -3.23
C ALA A 430 24.34 5.44 -4.63
N ASP A 431 24.23 4.47 -5.52
CA ASP A 431 23.72 4.68 -6.87
C ASP A 431 22.20 4.88 -6.87
N ILE A 432 21.75 6.01 -7.40
CA ILE A 432 20.35 6.28 -7.67
C ILE A 432 20.06 5.77 -9.07
N THR A 433 19.56 4.53 -9.14
CA THR A 433 19.16 3.92 -10.41
C THR A 433 17.78 4.39 -10.85
N ARG A 434 17.42 4.17 -12.12
CA ARG A 434 16.07 4.42 -12.60
C ARG A 434 15.03 3.57 -11.87
N GLU A 435 15.38 2.32 -11.50
CA GLU A 435 14.51 1.50 -10.64
C GLU A 435 14.24 2.16 -9.30
N TYR A 436 15.30 2.72 -8.67
CA TYR A 436 15.14 3.43 -7.40
C TYR A 436 14.36 4.74 -7.54
N LEU A 437 14.54 5.48 -8.65
CA LEU A 437 13.75 6.67 -8.93
C LEU A 437 12.24 6.35 -8.98
N TRP A 438 11.85 5.24 -9.62
CA TRP A 438 10.46 4.78 -9.61
C TRP A 438 9.98 4.35 -8.21
N SER A 439 10.83 3.75 -7.39
CA SER A 439 10.48 3.45 -6.00
C SER A 439 10.32 4.73 -5.17
N MET A 440 11.17 5.72 -5.39
CA MET A 440 11.11 7.02 -4.74
C MET A 440 9.88 7.85 -5.16
N LEU A 441 9.50 7.77 -6.42
CA LEU A 441 8.39 8.49 -7.06
C LEU A 441 7.54 7.52 -7.89
N PRO A 442 6.72 6.68 -7.24
CA PRO A 442 5.99 5.60 -7.91
C PRO A 442 4.84 6.09 -8.80
N VAL A 443 4.54 7.38 -8.77
CA VAL A 443 3.64 8.07 -9.67
C VAL A 443 4.43 9.18 -10.38
N ASN A 444 4.64 9.00 -11.69
CA ASN A 444 5.33 10.00 -12.50
C ASN A 444 4.31 11.02 -13.04
N SER A 445 4.01 12.03 -12.24
CA SER A 445 3.03 13.07 -12.57
C SER A 445 3.67 14.24 -13.31
N GLU A 446 2.85 14.91 -14.14
CA GLU A 446 3.23 16.18 -14.76
C GLU A 446 3.42 17.27 -13.69
N VAL A 447 4.37 18.17 -13.90
CA VAL A 447 4.63 19.30 -13.01
C VAL A 447 3.76 20.49 -13.42
N LYS A 448 3.18 21.17 -12.42
CA LYS A 448 2.35 22.36 -12.61
C LYS A 448 2.84 23.50 -11.72
N THR A 449 2.81 24.73 -12.27
CA THR A 449 3.05 25.97 -11.52
C THR A 449 1.76 26.75 -11.38
N ALA A 450 1.66 27.57 -10.34
CA ALA A 450 0.54 28.49 -10.15
C ALA A 450 0.93 29.65 -9.23
N ASP A 451 0.09 30.67 -9.23
CA ASP A 451 0.15 31.79 -8.31
C ASP A 451 -0.79 31.56 -7.11
N VAL A 452 -0.30 31.82 -5.91
CA VAL A 452 -1.02 31.61 -4.66
C VAL A 452 -0.87 32.80 -3.71
N LYS A 453 -1.93 33.15 -2.96
CA LYS A 453 -1.84 34.18 -1.94
C LYS A 453 -1.23 33.62 -0.65
N GLY A 454 -0.51 34.45 0.13
CA GLY A 454 0.04 34.03 1.41
C GLY A 454 -1.03 33.47 2.36
N LYS A 455 -2.24 34.03 2.35
CA LYS A 455 -3.38 33.51 3.12
C LYS A 455 -3.82 32.11 2.66
N GLN A 456 -3.72 31.80 1.36
CA GLN A 456 -4.02 30.45 0.84
C GLN A 456 -2.98 29.45 1.33
N ILE A 457 -1.69 29.82 1.33
CA ILE A 457 -0.59 29.00 1.84
C ILE A 457 -0.83 28.67 3.32
N TRP A 458 -1.13 29.68 4.14
CA TRP A 458 -1.42 29.50 5.57
C TRP A 458 -2.57 28.52 5.81
N ASN A 459 -3.69 28.75 5.17
CA ASN A 459 -4.89 27.92 5.32
C ASN A 459 -4.68 26.49 4.81
N TRP A 460 -3.93 26.33 3.72
CA TRP A 460 -3.59 25.03 3.15
C TRP A 460 -2.67 24.24 4.11
N LEU A 461 -1.65 24.88 4.69
CA LEU A 461 -0.79 24.25 5.69
C LEU A 461 -1.56 23.79 6.92
N GLU A 462 -2.47 24.61 7.45
CA GLU A 462 -3.35 24.22 8.56
C GLU A 462 -4.19 22.98 8.21
N LYS A 463 -4.70 22.89 6.98
CA LYS A 463 -5.43 21.71 6.50
C LYS A 463 -4.53 20.48 6.38
N GLU A 464 -3.32 20.63 5.82
CA GLU A 464 -2.39 19.53 5.65
C GLU A 464 -1.84 19.03 6.99
N LEU A 465 -1.61 19.90 7.94
CA LEU A 465 -1.26 19.52 9.32
C LEU A 465 -2.43 18.79 10.02
N GLU A 466 -3.70 19.18 9.76
CA GLU A 466 -4.85 18.43 10.24
C GLU A 466 -4.92 17.04 9.62
N ASN A 467 -4.63 16.89 8.32
CA ASN A 467 -4.59 15.59 7.65
C ASN A 467 -3.59 14.61 8.31
N ALA A 468 -2.44 15.13 8.80
CA ALA A 468 -1.42 14.33 9.47
C ALA A 468 -1.69 14.12 10.98
N PHE A 469 -2.20 15.16 11.67
CA PHE A 469 -2.21 15.22 13.13
C PHE A 469 -3.60 15.41 13.76
N ALA A 470 -4.69 15.19 13.02
CA ALA A 470 -6.02 15.28 13.59
C ALA A 470 -6.16 14.41 14.86
N LYS A 471 -6.79 14.95 15.92
CA LYS A 471 -7.16 14.17 17.12
C LYS A 471 -8.21 13.12 16.80
N ASP A 472 -9.12 13.44 15.89
CA ASP A 472 -10.12 12.54 15.34
C ASP A 472 -9.48 11.64 14.27
N ALA A 473 -9.38 10.35 14.57
CA ALA A 473 -8.75 9.36 13.70
C ALA A 473 -9.39 9.29 12.30
N THR A 474 -10.70 9.54 12.19
CA THR A 474 -11.43 9.48 10.91
C THR A 474 -11.08 10.64 9.96
N LYS A 475 -10.37 11.64 10.44
CA LYS A 475 -9.90 12.82 9.67
C LYS A 475 -8.43 12.70 9.26
N ARG A 476 -7.71 11.69 9.74
CA ARG A 476 -6.32 11.46 9.35
C ARG A 476 -6.26 10.79 7.98
N PHE A 477 -5.49 11.35 7.09
CA PHE A 477 -5.22 10.71 5.81
C PHE A 477 -4.14 9.63 5.90
N GLY A 478 -3.48 9.50 7.06
CA GLY A 478 -2.40 8.54 7.27
C GLY A 478 -1.11 8.86 6.52
N GLY A 479 -0.97 10.04 5.91
CA GLY A 479 0.25 10.53 5.27
C GLY A 479 1.17 11.27 6.24
N TRP A 480 2.34 11.65 5.72
CA TRP A 480 3.25 12.56 6.40
C TRP A 480 2.81 14.02 6.20
N VAL A 481 3.47 14.95 6.88
CA VAL A 481 3.38 16.37 6.56
C VAL A 481 3.81 16.60 5.11
N VAL A 482 3.12 17.44 4.36
CA VAL A 482 3.57 17.87 3.02
C VAL A 482 4.97 18.49 3.12
N ARG A 483 5.75 18.35 2.06
CA ARG A 483 7.15 18.79 2.01
C ARG A 483 7.28 20.04 1.15
N TRP A 484 8.25 20.87 1.47
CA TRP A 484 8.48 22.10 0.72
C TRP A 484 9.95 22.52 0.68
N ASN A 485 10.25 23.35 -0.29
CA ASN A 485 11.44 24.20 -0.35
C ASN A 485 10.99 25.65 -0.59
N GLY A 486 11.81 26.64 -0.22
CA GLY A 486 11.52 28.07 -0.37
C GLY A 486 10.79 28.70 0.80
N MET A 487 10.33 27.90 1.76
CA MET A 487 9.74 28.42 3.01
C MET A 487 10.24 27.64 4.23
N GLN A 488 10.24 28.31 5.39
CA GLN A 488 10.39 27.69 6.70
C GLN A 488 9.08 27.85 7.46
N VAL A 489 8.58 26.78 8.06
CA VAL A 489 7.30 26.77 8.78
C VAL A 489 7.52 26.27 10.20
N THR A 490 7.12 27.07 11.19
CA THR A 490 7.07 26.69 12.60
C THR A 490 5.62 26.39 12.97
N PHE A 491 5.37 25.25 13.60
CA PHE A 491 4.03 24.82 14.00
C PHE A 491 4.04 24.01 15.31
N THR A 492 2.87 23.87 15.93
CA THR A 492 2.67 23.05 17.14
C THR A 492 1.65 21.96 16.84
N ILE A 493 2.07 20.70 16.91
CA ILE A 493 1.26 19.52 16.57
C ILE A 493 0.02 19.41 17.48
N GLY A 494 0.22 19.60 18.79
CA GLY A 494 -0.82 19.44 19.81
C GLY A 494 -1.93 20.49 19.77
N ASN A 495 -1.76 21.57 19.00
CA ASN A 495 -2.77 22.62 18.89
C ASN A 495 -4.02 22.17 18.13
N GLU A 496 -5.10 22.89 18.33
CA GLU A 496 -6.35 22.71 17.59
C GLU A 496 -6.19 23.08 16.12
N LYS A 497 -7.03 22.49 15.27
CA LYS A 497 -7.13 22.84 13.84
C LYS A 497 -7.26 24.36 13.66
N GLY A 498 -6.49 24.91 12.73
CA GLY A 498 -6.45 26.35 12.43
C GLY A 498 -5.59 27.18 13.40
N LYS A 499 -4.88 26.52 14.33
CA LYS A 499 -3.96 27.13 15.29
C LYS A 499 -2.61 26.42 15.38
N ARG A 500 -2.32 25.49 14.46
CA ARG A 500 -1.05 24.74 14.45
C ARG A 500 0.08 25.58 13.89
N VAL A 501 -0.13 26.26 12.77
CA VAL A 501 0.87 27.13 12.17
C VAL A 501 1.13 28.35 13.08
N GLN A 502 2.39 28.54 13.45
CA GLN A 502 2.82 29.66 14.30
C GLN A 502 3.48 30.75 13.47
N GLU A 503 4.31 30.35 12.52
CA GLU A 503 5.07 31.25 11.67
C GLU A 503 5.37 30.61 10.31
N ILE A 504 5.38 31.40 9.27
CA ILE A 504 5.85 31.05 7.93
C ILE A 504 6.81 32.14 7.49
N CYS A 505 8.05 31.75 7.13
CA CYS A 505 9.03 32.64 6.51
C CYS A 505 9.29 32.17 5.08
N ILE A 506 9.22 33.08 4.10
CA ILE A 506 9.52 32.84 2.69
C ILE A 506 10.69 33.72 2.30
N LYS A 507 11.81 33.11 1.82
CA LYS A 507 13.05 33.83 1.50
C LYS A 507 13.59 34.68 2.68
N GLY A 508 13.40 34.22 3.92
CA GLY A 508 13.86 34.88 5.13
C GLY A 508 12.96 36.02 5.66
N GLU A 509 11.84 36.27 5.01
CA GLU A 509 10.84 37.28 5.43
C GLU A 509 9.56 36.60 5.93
N THR A 510 8.94 37.15 6.96
CA THR A 510 7.62 36.68 7.42
C THR A 510 6.62 36.80 6.28
N ILE A 511 5.79 35.78 6.07
CA ILE A 511 4.80 35.73 4.99
C ILE A 511 3.86 36.93 5.05
N ASP A 512 3.69 37.61 3.90
CA ASP A 512 2.64 38.60 3.72
C ASP A 512 1.39 37.88 3.17
N LEU A 513 0.31 37.92 3.94
CA LEU A 513 -0.93 37.18 3.63
C LEU A 513 -1.62 37.68 2.34
N GLU A 514 -1.40 38.92 1.94
CA GLU A 514 -2.00 39.53 0.74
C GLU A 514 -1.10 39.45 -0.49
N LYS A 515 0.20 39.18 -0.30
CA LYS A 515 1.15 39.02 -1.38
C LYS A 515 0.88 37.76 -2.18
N THR A 516 1.15 37.81 -3.48
CA THR A 516 1.12 36.65 -4.37
C THR A 516 2.51 36.03 -4.44
N TYR A 517 2.59 34.72 -4.30
CA TYR A 517 3.79 33.91 -4.44
C TYR A 517 3.63 32.91 -5.58
N THR A 518 4.71 32.61 -6.28
CA THR A 518 4.73 31.53 -7.27
C THR A 518 4.99 30.20 -6.59
N MET A 519 4.23 29.17 -6.96
CA MET A 519 4.36 27.82 -6.40
C MET A 519 4.43 26.77 -7.50
N VAL A 520 5.23 25.72 -7.27
CA VAL A 520 5.33 24.55 -8.13
C VAL A 520 5.10 23.27 -7.35
N ALA A 521 4.39 22.33 -7.94
CA ALA A 521 4.20 20.98 -7.42
C ALA A 521 3.90 19.98 -8.54
N CYS A 522 3.95 18.67 -8.24
CA CYS A 522 3.40 17.67 -9.14
C CYS A 522 1.88 17.77 -9.19
N GLU A 523 1.31 17.58 -10.39
CA GLU A 523 -0.14 17.51 -10.59
C GLU A 523 -0.67 16.16 -10.11
N ARG A 524 -1.86 16.15 -9.55
CA ARG A 524 -2.64 14.93 -9.33
C ARG A 524 -3.59 14.77 -10.50
N ASP A 525 -3.43 13.70 -11.25
CA ASP A 525 -4.23 13.44 -12.45
C ASP A 525 -5.73 13.45 -12.12
N GLY A 526 -6.51 14.15 -12.95
CA GLY A 526 -7.96 14.33 -12.74
C GLY A 526 -8.37 15.45 -11.78
N ASP A 527 -7.42 16.14 -11.13
CA ASP A 527 -7.77 17.37 -10.39
C ASP A 527 -8.14 18.50 -11.37
N PRO A 528 -9.11 19.36 -10.99
CA PRO A 528 -9.39 20.60 -11.73
C PRO A 528 -8.14 21.48 -11.88
N ASP A 529 -8.08 22.26 -12.97
CA ASP A 529 -6.92 23.10 -13.26
C ASP A 529 -6.53 24.06 -12.14
N ASN A 530 -7.53 24.58 -11.41
CA ASN A 530 -7.33 25.50 -10.29
C ASN A 530 -6.99 24.83 -8.95
N ILE A 531 -6.51 23.58 -8.99
CA ILE A 531 -5.99 22.87 -7.81
C ILE A 531 -4.50 22.59 -8.02
N LEU A 532 -3.67 22.84 -7.01
CA LEU A 532 -2.26 22.49 -6.97
C LEU A 532 -1.92 21.88 -5.61
N CYS A 533 -1.46 20.64 -5.59
CA CYS A 533 -1.15 19.89 -4.36
C CYS A 533 -2.24 20.01 -3.29
N ARG A 534 -3.50 19.75 -3.65
CA ARG A 534 -4.70 19.90 -2.80
C ARG A 534 -5.02 21.35 -2.34
N MET A 535 -4.23 22.34 -2.73
CA MET A 535 -4.57 23.75 -2.54
C MET A 535 -5.60 24.18 -3.59
N LEU A 536 -6.73 24.70 -3.13
CA LEU A 536 -7.85 25.09 -3.98
C LEU A 536 -7.72 26.54 -4.46
N ASN A 537 -8.35 26.83 -5.60
CA ASN A 537 -8.48 28.18 -6.15
C ASN A 537 -7.12 28.87 -6.38
N VAL A 538 -6.15 28.13 -6.88
CA VAL A 538 -4.88 28.71 -7.33
C VAL A 538 -5.13 29.54 -8.61
N HIS A 539 -4.31 30.57 -8.84
CA HIS A 539 -4.42 31.46 -9.98
C HIS A 539 -3.35 31.13 -11.02
N ASN A 540 -3.62 31.46 -12.29
CA ASN A 540 -2.68 31.29 -13.39
C ASN A 540 -1.99 29.92 -13.43
N PRO A 541 -2.75 28.80 -13.32
CA PRO A 541 -2.14 27.47 -13.35
C PRO A 541 -1.55 27.18 -14.73
N VAL A 542 -0.33 26.66 -14.77
CA VAL A 542 0.36 26.27 -16.01
C VAL A 542 0.94 24.87 -15.88
N ARG A 543 0.47 23.93 -16.69
CA ARG A 543 1.12 22.64 -16.89
C ARG A 543 2.41 22.85 -17.66
N GLN A 544 3.50 22.25 -17.18
CA GLN A 544 4.83 22.53 -17.68
C GLN A 544 5.26 21.61 -18.83
N GLY A 545 4.46 20.59 -19.16
CA GLY A 545 4.77 19.61 -20.21
C GLY A 545 5.99 18.73 -19.87
N ILE A 546 6.40 18.69 -18.61
CA ILE A 546 7.53 17.90 -18.12
C ILE A 546 7.08 17.05 -16.93
N MET A 547 7.55 15.82 -16.88
CA MET A 547 7.22 14.89 -15.81
C MET A 547 8.20 15.02 -14.64
N LEU A 548 7.75 14.62 -13.45
CA LEU A 548 8.57 14.73 -12.24
C LEU A 548 9.88 13.91 -12.32
N HIS A 549 9.86 12.75 -13.00
CA HIS A 549 11.07 11.96 -13.23
C HIS A 549 12.08 12.71 -14.09
N ASP A 550 11.63 13.39 -15.15
CA ASP A 550 12.54 14.16 -16.02
C ASP A 550 13.22 15.29 -15.23
N VAL A 551 12.49 15.93 -14.31
CA VAL A 551 13.05 16.97 -13.43
C VAL A 551 14.12 16.38 -12.52
N MET A 552 13.87 15.19 -11.96
CA MET A 552 14.86 14.51 -11.10
C MET A 552 16.09 14.05 -11.88
N GLU A 553 15.91 13.53 -13.10
CA GLU A 553 17.02 13.12 -13.96
C GLU A 553 17.91 14.31 -14.33
N ASP A 554 17.31 15.42 -14.75
CA ASP A 554 18.05 16.66 -15.06
C ASP A 554 18.83 17.17 -13.83
N TYR A 555 18.20 17.14 -12.65
CA TYR A 555 18.86 17.58 -11.42
C TYR A 555 20.02 16.67 -11.02
N LEU A 556 19.83 15.36 -11.11
CA LEU A 556 20.88 14.39 -10.79
C LEU A 556 22.05 14.45 -11.79
N ALA A 557 21.77 14.70 -13.08
CA ALA A 557 22.81 14.89 -14.08
C ALA A 557 23.69 16.10 -13.79
N GLU A 558 23.12 17.19 -13.24
CA GLU A 558 23.84 18.43 -12.95
C GLU A 558 24.56 18.39 -11.58
N PHE A 559 23.94 17.79 -10.54
CA PHE A 559 24.39 17.95 -9.14
C PHE A 559 24.91 16.67 -8.48
N SER A 560 24.91 15.52 -9.19
CA SER A 560 25.44 14.28 -8.61
C SER A 560 26.95 14.37 -8.33
N PRO A 561 27.43 13.83 -7.20
CA PRO A 561 26.69 13.18 -6.12
C PRO A 561 26.04 14.17 -5.15
N VAL A 562 24.73 13.94 -4.87
CA VAL A 562 23.92 14.78 -3.98
C VAL A 562 24.17 14.46 -2.50
N SER A 563 23.82 15.40 -1.60
CA SER A 563 23.97 15.23 -0.14
C SER A 563 22.81 15.85 0.63
N PRO A 564 21.55 15.42 0.38
CA PRO A 564 20.42 15.99 1.07
C PRO A 564 20.46 15.66 2.58
N LYS A 565 19.93 16.57 3.40
CA LYS A 565 19.85 16.45 4.85
C LYS A 565 18.58 17.12 5.37
N ILE A 566 18.26 16.91 6.64
CA ILE A 566 17.24 17.72 7.35
C ILE A 566 17.83 19.14 7.52
N GLU A 567 17.09 20.17 7.13
CA GLU A 567 17.50 21.57 7.09
C GLU A 567 16.68 22.46 8.03
N GLY A 568 15.63 21.92 8.67
CA GLY A 568 14.69 22.69 9.49
C GLY A 568 13.73 23.51 8.65
N ARG A 569 13.35 23.01 7.47
CA ARG A 569 12.29 23.62 6.65
C ARG A 569 10.93 23.55 7.38
N ALA A 570 10.72 22.47 8.13
CA ALA A 570 9.53 22.21 8.95
C ALA A 570 9.97 22.03 10.41
N ILE A 571 9.48 22.89 11.31
CA ILE A 571 9.86 22.92 12.73
C ILE A 571 8.60 22.72 13.58
N ALA A 572 8.46 21.56 14.23
CA ALA A 572 7.47 21.35 15.26
C ALA A 572 8.02 21.83 16.62
N THR A 573 7.25 22.65 17.34
CA THR A 573 7.68 23.18 18.65
C THR A 573 7.59 22.16 19.78
N ASP A 574 6.80 21.11 19.57
CA ASP A 574 6.47 20.06 20.53
C ASP A 574 6.88 18.65 20.11
N ALA A 575 7.66 18.52 19.03
CA ALA A 575 8.19 17.24 18.57
C ALA A 575 9.57 17.39 17.89
N PRO A 576 10.42 16.35 17.93
CA PRO A 576 11.69 16.37 17.22
C PRO A 576 11.47 16.24 15.69
N ALA A 577 12.42 16.77 14.90
CA ALA A 577 12.42 16.63 13.43
C ALA A 577 12.39 15.15 12.99
N THR A 578 12.91 14.25 13.82
CA THR A 578 12.96 12.80 13.63
C THR A 578 11.72 12.07 14.17
N LEU A 579 10.57 12.75 14.29
CA LEU A 579 9.32 12.11 14.71
C LEU A 579 8.97 10.96 13.78
N LEU A 580 8.75 9.75 14.35
CA LEU A 580 8.52 8.51 13.61
C LEU A 580 7.05 8.09 13.57
N THR A 581 6.25 8.48 14.57
CA THR A 581 4.83 8.15 14.61
C THR A 581 4.01 9.31 15.17
N ALA A 582 2.83 9.53 14.57
CA ALA A 582 1.85 10.51 15.04
C ALA A 582 0.63 9.85 15.69
N VAL A 583 0.43 8.55 15.48
CA VAL A 583 -0.79 7.82 15.92
C VAL A 583 -0.65 7.33 17.35
N THR A 584 0.51 6.79 17.69
CA THR A 584 0.83 6.21 19.00
C THR A 584 2.04 6.91 19.58
N PRO A 585 1.87 7.99 20.35
CA PRO A 585 2.98 8.71 20.98
C PRO A 585 3.87 7.77 21.81
N GLY A 586 5.18 7.88 21.65
CA GLY A 586 6.16 7.08 22.40
C GLY A 586 6.42 5.68 21.85
N VAL A 587 5.79 5.25 20.76
CA VAL A 587 5.96 3.91 20.16
C VAL A 587 7.18 3.82 19.23
N SER A 588 8.28 4.48 19.57
CA SER A 588 9.56 4.36 18.82
C SER A 588 10.13 2.94 18.83
N TYR A 589 9.65 2.07 19.72
CA TYR A 589 10.03 0.65 19.78
C TYR A 589 9.67 -0.13 18.50
N GLN A 590 8.71 0.33 17.71
CA GLN A 590 8.34 -0.28 16.42
C GLN A 590 9.54 -0.42 15.49
N PHE A 591 10.46 0.53 15.57
CA PHE A 591 11.62 0.62 14.69
C PHE A 591 12.91 -0.01 15.28
N ARG A 592 12.80 -0.73 16.39
CA ARG A 592 13.95 -1.44 17.00
C ARG A 592 14.30 -2.71 16.27
#